data_97352183bcf3a22ccff42ad1f3a53d49
#
_entry.id   97352183bcf3a22ccff42ad1f3a53d49
#
_cell.length_a   1.000
_cell.length_b   1.000
_cell.length_c   1.000
_cell.angle_alpha   90.00
_cell.angle_beta   90.00
_cell.angle_gamma   90.00
#
_symmetry.space_group_name_H-M   'P 1'
#
loop_
_entity.id
_entity.type
_entity.pdbx_description
1 polymer ?
#
loop_
_entity_poly.entity_id
_entity_poly.type
_entity_poly.pdbx_seq_one_letter_code
_entity_poly.pdbx_strand_id
1 'polypeptide(L)'
;MGVTALLFISTALLWGGGALATAFQAGPVPAVVSVGWRMVAAGLLMMGWAHIRGVRLRLTAADWRWTVLQGVAFYGLAFVAFYSAVRLIPSGPAALVLSTSSVFAGLIGRALLGTSLTRRHLAGLTLGIGGVALVFAPDLARLGEGPRALEGLAWAAVSAVAAALGTVIGARHQAQGLAPEAAIAWGGLIGGVTALTVALLQGAPFAFDWSWRYGLSLAYLALPASCLNFLIYFDLVRRVGPGRAAYAMTLVPVVALALSWGFEGLLLTPAMLAGAGVILCGNLLVLRR
;
A
#
# COMPACT_ATOMS: atom_id res chain seq x y z
N MET A 1 11.14 18.14 -19.02
CA MET A 1 10.16 17.05 -18.75
C MET A 1 8.78 17.68 -18.65
N GLY A 2 7.75 17.12 -19.31
CA GLY A 2 6.38 17.65 -19.18
C GLY A 2 5.80 17.40 -17.78
N VAL A 3 4.87 18.24 -17.33
CA VAL A 3 4.22 18.13 -16.01
C VAL A 3 3.71 16.70 -15.73
N THR A 4 3.15 16.05 -16.74
CA THR A 4 2.64 14.66 -16.62
C THR A 4 3.75 13.66 -16.25
N ALA A 5 4.94 13.79 -16.86
CA ALA A 5 6.06 12.91 -16.54
C ALA A 5 6.57 13.16 -15.11
N LEU A 6 6.57 14.41 -14.65
CA LEU A 6 6.93 14.76 -13.27
C LEU A 6 5.95 14.12 -12.27
N LEU A 7 4.64 14.26 -12.48
CA LEU A 7 3.61 13.65 -11.63
C LEU A 7 3.74 12.13 -11.57
N PHE A 8 4.03 11.50 -12.71
CA PHE A 8 4.21 10.06 -12.82
C PHE A 8 5.41 9.56 -12.00
N ILE A 9 6.57 10.21 -12.18
CA ILE A 9 7.81 9.87 -11.45
C ILE A 9 7.65 10.17 -9.96
N SER A 10 7.08 11.33 -9.59
CA SER A 10 6.85 11.69 -8.19
C SER A 10 5.96 10.66 -7.49
N THR A 11 4.88 10.20 -8.14
CA THR A 11 4.01 9.16 -7.60
C THR A 11 4.80 7.87 -7.29
N ALA A 12 5.61 7.41 -8.24
CA ALA A 12 6.40 6.18 -8.08
C ALA A 12 7.45 6.32 -6.97
N LEU A 13 8.15 7.46 -6.92
CA LEU A 13 9.19 7.73 -5.92
C LEU A 13 8.61 7.87 -4.50
N LEU A 14 7.52 8.62 -4.35
CA LEU A 14 6.92 8.86 -3.03
C LEU A 14 6.34 7.57 -2.42
N TRP A 15 5.66 6.74 -3.20
CA TRP A 15 5.16 5.47 -2.66
C TRP A 15 6.24 4.41 -2.56
N GLY A 16 7.18 4.33 -3.52
CA GLY A 16 8.33 3.42 -3.43
C GLY A 16 9.22 3.73 -2.23
N GLY A 17 9.51 5.01 -1.99
CA GLY A 17 10.21 5.47 -0.78
C GLY A 17 9.42 5.21 0.51
N GLY A 18 8.09 5.15 0.43
CA GLY A 18 7.24 4.79 1.57
C GLY A 18 7.52 3.38 2.11
N ALA A 19 7.91 2.43 1.27
CA ALA A 19 8.29 1.09 1.71
C ALA A 19 9.55 1.14 2.60
N LEU A 20 10.61 1.82 2.14
CA LEU A 20 11.82 2.02 2.92
C LEU A 20 11.57 2.83 4.20
N ALA A 21 10.78 3.91 4.13
CA ALA A 21 10.42 4.70 5.30
C ALA A 21 9.65 3.86 6.34
N THR A 22 8.84 2.89 5.90
CA THR A 22 8.18 1.93 6.80
C THR A 22 9.20 1.00 7.46
N ALA A 23 10.21 0.53 6.73
CA ALA A 23 11.28 -0.28 7.31
C ALA A 23 12.09 0.50 8.37
N PHE A 24 12.26 1.82 8.21
CA PHE A 24 12.88 2.67 9.23
C PHE A 24 12.06 2.78 10.52
N GLN A 25 10.79 2.41 10.51
CA GLN A 25 9.95 2.29 11.70
C GLN A 25 9.93 0.87 12.30
N ALA A 26 10.65 -0.08 11.71
CA ALA A 26 10.82 -1.43 12.24
C ALA A 26 11.78 -1.41 13.44
N GLY A 27 11.31 -0.92 14.59
CA GLY A 27 12.07 -0.70 15.82
C GLY A 27 11.26 -1.05 17.07
N PRO A 28 11.48 -0.34 18.17
CA PRO A 28 10.85 -0.65 19.46
C PRO A 28 9.35 -0.37 19.48
N VAL A 29 8.85 0.50 18.59
CA VAL A 29 7.41 0.82 18.53
C VAL A 29 6.66 -0.31 17.82
N PRO A 30 5.61 -0.88 18.42
CA PRO A 30 4.81 -1.93 17.76
C PRO A 30 4.23 -1.47 16.41
N ALA A 31 4.14 -2.39 15.43
CA ALA A 31 3.63 -2.07 14.10
C ALA A 31 2.23 -1.42 14.13
N VAL A 32 1.34 -1.97 14.95
CA VAL A 32 -0.04 -1.44 15.13
C VAL A 32 -0.05 -0.01 15.66
N VAL A 33 0.88 0.35 16.55
CA VAL A 33 1.00 1.69 17.13
C VAL A 33 1.57 2.68 16.10
N SER A 34 2.63 2.29 15.38
CA SER A 34 3.22 3.12 14.31
C SER A 34 2.21 3.40 13.20
N VAL A 35 1.41 2.41 12.79
CA VAL A 35 0.32 2.60 11.82
C VAL A 35 -0.74 3.52 12.38
N GLY A 36 -1.09 3.37 13.65
CA GLY A 36 -2.05 4.25 14.34
C GLY A 36 -1.62 5.70 14.27
N TRP A 37 -0.39 6.02 14.70
CA TRP A 37 0.17 7.37 14.63
C TRP A 37 0.18 7.93 13.20
N ARG A 38 0.67 7.13 12.24
CA ARG A 38 0.72 7.52 10.83
C ARG A 38 -0.66 7.84 10.27
N MET A 39 -1.64 6.95 10.47
CA MET A 39 -2.95 7.08 9.83
C MET A 39 -3.81 8.15 10.48
N VAL A 40 -3.74 8.31 11.81
CA VAL A 40 -4.40 9.43 12.50
C VAL A 40 -3.81 10.76 12.02
N ALA A 41 -2.47 10.89 11.99
CA ALA A 41 -1.82 12.10 11.49
C ALA A 41 -2.21 12.40 10.04
N ALA A 42 -2.15 11.42 9.15
CA ALA A 42 -2.54 11.59 7.75
C ALA A 42 -4.03 11.98 7.59
N GLY A 43 -4.91 11.34 8.36
CA GLY A 43 -6.34 11.65 8.36
C GLY A 43 -6.63 13.08 8.81
N LEU A 44 -6.01 13.52 9.91
CA LEU A 44 -6.14 14.90 10.42
C LEU A 44 -5.56 15.93 9.44
N LEU A 45 -4.38 15.68 8.88
CA LEU A 45 -3.77 16.55 7.87
C LEU A 45 -4.66 16.68 6.63
N MET A 46 -5.25 15.58 6.17
CA MET A 46 -6.14 15.60 5.02
C MET A 46 -7.47 16.28 5.34
N MET A 47 -8.00 16.16 6.57
CA MET A 47 -9.16 16.95 7.02
C MET A 47 -8.87 18.44 7.00
N GLY A 48 -7.73 18.85 7.57
CA GLY A 48 -7.30 20.26 7.55
C GLY A 48 -7.16 20.79 6.12
N TRP A 49 -6.51 20.01 5.25
CA TRP A 49 -6.38 20.36 3.83
C TRP A 49 -7.75 20.52 3.15
N ALA A 50 -8.64 19.53 3.33
CA ALA A 50 -9.98 19.58 2.76
C ALA A 50 -10.78 20.79 3.27
N HIS A 51 -10.66 21.14 4.54
CA HIS A 51 -11.28 22.33 5.13
C HIS A 51 -10.79 23.62 4.46
N ILE A 52 -9.47 23.78 4.33
CA ILE A 52 -8.84 24.94 3.67
C ILE A 52 -9.28 25.04 2.21
N ARG A 53 -9.46 23.92 1.52
CA ARG A 53 -9.88 23.85 0.11
C ARG A 53 -11.39 23.93 -0.10
N GLY A 54 -12.18 24.01 0.97
CA GLY A 54 -13.65 24.01 0.90
C GLY A 54 -14.24 22.69 0.38
N VAL A 55 -13.50 21.57 0.50
CA VAL A 55 -13.96 20.26 0.05
C VAL A 55 -14.97 19.70 1.04
N ARG A 56 -16.09 19.19 0.54
CA ARG A 56 -17.12 18.55 1.37
C ARG A 56 -16.62 17.25 1.98
N LEU A 57 -16.59 17.20 3.32
CA LEU A 57 -16.25 15.99 4.09
C LEU A 57 -17.48 15.19 4.55
N ARG A 58 -18.68 15.64 4.22
CA ARG A 58 -19.92 14.95 4.63
C ARG A 58 -20.10 13.68 3.81
N LEU A 59 -20.33 12.58 4.52
CA LEU A 59 -20.62 11.26 3.96
C LEU A 59 -22.12 10.98 4.11
N THR A 60 -22.70 10.33 3.11
CA THR A 60 -24.04 9.76 3.24
C THR A 60 -24.01 8.51 4.12
N ALA A 61 -25.16 8.06 4.64
CA ALA A 61 -25.23 6.80 5.40
C ALA A 61 -24.72 5.60 4.59
N ALA A 62 -24.95 5.60 3.26
CA ALA A 62 -24.44 4.58 2.36
C ALA A 62 -22.93 4.63 2.21
N ASP A 63 -22.33 5.84 2.18
CA ASP A 63 -20.87 5.99 2.06
C ASP A 63 -20.16 5.63 3.35
N TRP A 64 -20.77 5.90 4.51
CA TRP A 64 -20.17 5.59 5.81
C TRP A 64 -19.77 4.12 5.94
N ARG A 65 -20.68 3.18 5.62
CA ARG A 65 -20.39 1.74 5.73
C ARG A 65 -19.19 1.32 4.86
N TRP A 66 -19.10 1.87 3.65
CA TRP A 66 -17.99 1.57 2.74
C TRP A 66 -16.70 2.25 3.16
N THR A 67 -16.79 3.48 3.67
CA THR A 67 -15.63 4.20 4.20
C THR A 67 -15.09 3.52 5.48
N VAL A 68 -15.95 3.01 6.35
CA VAL A 68 -15.54 2.21 7.51
C VAL A 68 -14.84 0.93 7.05
N LEU A 69 -15.42 0.19 6.11
CA LEU A 69 -14.80 -1.01 5.58
C LEU A 69 -13.45 -0.72 4.92
N GLN A 70 -13.34 0.36 4.13
CA GLN A 70 -12.08 0.80 3.53
C GLN A 70 -11.07 1.22 4.61
N GLY A 71 -11.52 1.98 5.61
CA GLY A 71 -10.69 2.41 6.73
C GLY A 71 -10.06 1.25 7.47
N VAL A 72 -10.88 0.28 7.87
CA VAL A 72 -10.42 -0.93 8.57
C VAL A 72 -9.52 -1.79 7.68
N ALA A 73 -9.94 -2.08 6.44
CA ALA A 73 -9.22 -2.99 5.57
C ALA A 73 -7.95 -2.36 4.99
N PHE A 74 -8.04 -1.17 4.37
CA PHE A 74 -6.90 -0.55 3.68
C PHE A 74 -5.99 0.21 4.65
N TYR A 75 -6.55 1.20 5.35
CA TYR A 75 -5.76 2.09 6.22
C TYR A 75 -5.40 1.45 7.56
N GLY A 76 -6.15 0.43 8.02
CA GLY A 76 -5.85 -0.38 9.20
C GLY A 76 -5.06 -1.63 8.82
N LEU A 77 -5.76 -2.70 8.44
CA LEU A 77 -5.20 -4.04 8.28
C LEU A 77 -4.07 -4.12 7.24
N ALA A 78 -4.24 -3.51 6.05
CA ALA A 78 -3.20 -3.60 5.02
C ALA A 78 -1.89 -2.95 5.48
N PHE A 79 -1.95 -1.78 6.14
CA PHE A 79 -0.75 -1.14 6.65
C PHE A 79 -0.15 -1.87 7.85
N VAL A 80 -0.96 -2.35 8.81
CA VAL A 80 -0.46 -3.17 9.92
C VAL A 80 0.25 -4.41 9.40
N ALA A 81 -0.35 -5.10 8.44
CA ALA A 81 0.26 -6.28 7.83
C ALA A 81 1.55 -5.95 7.06
N PHE A 82 1.59 -4.82 6.32
CA PHE A 82 2.82 -4.38 5.65
C PHE A 82 3.94 -4.03 6.63
N TYR A 83 3.62 -3.31 7.72
CA TYR A 83 4.58 -3.00 8.78
C TYR A 83 5.08 -4.27 9.49
N SER A 84 4.21 -5.26 9.68
CA SER A 84 4.60 -6.56 10.23
C SER A 84 5.53 -7.31 9.27
N ALA A 85 5.25 -7.27 7.97
CA ALA A 85 6.09 -7.89 6.94
C ALA A 85 7.51 -7.30 6.93
N VAL A 86 7.65 -5.96 6.91
CA VAL A 86 8.97 -5.30 6.81
C VAL A 86 9.81 -5.42 8.09
N ARG A 87 9.26 -5.93 9.18
CA ARG A 87 10.03 -6.32 10.37
C ARG A 87 10.72 -7.67 10.20
N LEU A 88 10.30 -8.46 9.22
CA LEU A 88 10.72 -9.85 9.01
C LEU A 88 11.47 -10.04 7.70
N ILE A 89 11.12 -9.25 6.67
CA ILE A 89 11.72 -9.27 5.33
C ILE A 89 12.03 -7.84 4.86
N PRO A 90 13.00 -7.65 3.95
CA PRO A 90 13.29 -6.33 3.39
C PRO A 90 12.10 -5.69 2.70
N SER A 91 12.05 -4.36 2.69
CA SER A 91 10.89 -3.60 2.21
C SER A 91 10.65 -3.75 0.70
N GLY A 92 11.69 -3.98 -0.09
CA GLY A 92 11.58 -4.21 -1.53
C GLY A 92 10.79 -5.47 -1.89
N PRO A 93 11.18 -6.67 -1.42
CA PRO A 93 10.38 -7.90 -1.56
C PRO A 93 8.96 -7.76 -1.01
N ALA A 94 8.76 -7.12 0.16
CA ALA A 94 7.42 -6.87 0.70
C ALA A 94 6.56 -6.02 -0.25
N ALA A 95 7.14 -4.97 -0.85
CA ALA A 95 6.45 -4.13 -1.82
C ALA A 95 6.14 -4.85 -3.14
N LEU A 96 6.99 -5.79 -3.58
CA LEU A 96 6.69 -6.65 -4.72
C LEU A 96 5.45 -7.51 -4.46
N VAL A 97 5.36 -8.15 -3.28
CA VAL A 97 4.16 -8.92 -2.91
C VAL A 97 2.94 -8.00 -2.84
N LEU A 98 3.05 -6.82 -2.19
CA LEU A 98 1.96 -5.85 -2.11
C LEU A 98 1.46 -5.42 -3.50
N SER A 99 2.34 -5.33 -4.50
CA SER A 99 1.94 -4.94 -5.87
C SER A 99 0.99 -5.93 -6.54
N THR A 100 0.92 -7.18 -6.06
CA THR A 100 -0.06 -8.17 -6.53
C THR A 100 -1.50 -7.82 -6.12
N SER A 101 -1.68 -6.84 -5.24
CA SER A 101 -3.01 -6.31 -4.88
C SER A 101 -3.84 -5.89 -6.08
N SER A 102 -3.21 -5.39 -7.16
CA SER A 102 -3.88 -5.04 -8.41
C SER A 102 -4.60 -6.23 -9.05
N VAL A 103 -4.03 -7.42 -8.91
CA VAL A 103 -4.59 -8.66 -9.44
C VAL A 103 -5.72 -9.16 -8.54
N PHE A 104 -5.52 -9.17 -7.22
CA PHE A 104 -6.57 -9.51 -6.25
C PHE A 104 -7.77 -8.56 -6.35
N ALA A 105 -7.54 -7.28 -6.71
CA ALA A 105 -8.62 -6.32 -6.91
C ALA A 105 -9.59 -6.73 -8.03
N GLY A 106 -9.13 -7.45 -9.05
CA GLY A 106 -10.00 -8.02 -10.08
C GLY A 106 -10.97 -9.06 -9.52
N LEU A 107 -10.48 -9.98 -8.67
CA LEU A 107 -11.30 -11.00 -8.02
C LEU A 107 -12.32 -10.40 -7.05
N ILE A 108 -11.85 -9.49 -6.20
CA ILE A 108 -12.68 -8.82 -5.19
C ILE A 108 -13.71 -7.91 -5.87
N GLY A 109 -13.32 -7.20 -6.95
CA GLY A 109 -14.22 -6.36 -7.74
C GLY A 109 -15.36 -7.15 -8.37
N ARG A 110 -15.07 -8.38 -8.84
CA ARG A 110 -16.12 -9.28 -9.32
C ARG A 110 -17.08 -9.69 -8.19
N ALA A 111 -16.54 -10.05 -7.05
CA ALA A 111 -17.35 -10.52 -5.91
C ALA A 111 -18.23 -9.41 -5.30
N LEU A 112 -17.69 -8.18 -5.17
CA LEU A 112 -18.37 -7.08 -4.48
C LEU A 112 -19.14 -6.15 -5.41
N LEU A 113 -18.66 -5.94 -6.63
CA LEU A 113 -19.20 -4.95 -7.59
C LEU A 113 -19.73 -5.59 -8.87
N GLY A 114 -19.66 -6.91 -9.01
CA GLY A 114 -20.12 -7.61 -10.21
C GLY A 114 -19.30 -7.33 -11.47
N THR A 115 -18.07 -6.80 -11.34
CA THR A 115 -17.22 -6.48 -12.48
C THR A 115 -16.80 -7.75 -13.24
N SER A 116 -16.60 -7.65 -14.55
CA SER A 116 -16.19 -8.79 -15.38
C SER A 116 -14.76 -9.22 -15.08
N LEU A 117 -14.55 -10.50 -14.80
CA LEU A 117 -13.23 -11.10 -14.67
C LEU A 117 -12.76 -11.56 -16.07
N THR A 118 -11.72 -10.94 -16.58
CA THR A 118 -11.18 -11.30 -17.90
C THR A 118 -10.09 -12.38 -17.80
N ARG A 119 -9.79 -13.07 -18.90
CA ARG A 119 -8.66 -14.01 -18.96
C ARG A 119 -7.33 -13.36 -18.59
N ARG A 120 -7.18 -12.04 -18.85
CA ARG A 120 -5.99 -11.28 -18.48
C ARG A 120 -5.84 -11.16 -16.96
N HIS A 121 -6.94 -10.99 -16.21
CA HIS A 121 -6.89 -11.00 -14.74
C HIS A 121 -6.44 -12.35 -14.20
N LEU A 122 -6.93 -13.46 -14.77
CA LEU A 122 -6.50 -14.81 -14.36
C LEU A 122 -5.03 -15.06 -14.70
N ALA A 123 -4.58 -14.70 -15.89
CA ALA A 123 -3.18 -14.81 -16.27
C ALA A 123 -2.27 -13.91 -15.39
N GLY A 124 -2.71 -12.68 -15.08
CA GLY A 124 -2.00 -11.81 -14.16
C GLY A 124 -1.89 -12.39 -12.74
N LEU A 125 -2.96 -13.06 -12.25
CA LEU A 125 -2.95 -13.75 -10.96
C LEU A 125 -1.90 -14.88 -10.96
N THR A 126 -1.89 -15.71 -11.99
CA THR A 126 -0.92 -16.81 -12.11
C THR A 126 0.51 -16.29 -12.17
N LEU A 127 0.76 -15.24 -12.96
CA LEU A 127 2.07 -14.58 -13.04
C LEU A 127 2.45 -13.93 -11.69
N GLY A 128 1.50 -13.26 -11.02
CA GLY A 128 1.74 -12.65 -9.71
C GLY A 128 2.18 -13.67 -8.67
N ILE A 129 1.43 -14.77 -8.53
CA ILE A 129 1.74 -15.85 -7.57
C ILE A 129 3.05 -16.54 -7.95
N GLY A 130 3.24 -16.90 -9.22
CA GLY A 130 4.47 -17.53 -9.71
C GLY A 130 5.69 -16.64 -9.51
N GLY A 131 5.56 -15.33 -9.74
CA GLY A 131 6.62 -14.38 -9.51
C GLY A 131 6.98 -14.22 -8.03
N VAL A 132 5.98 -14.20 -7.13
CA VAL A 132 6.23 -14.23 -5.67
C VAL A 132 6.96 -15.50 -5.27
N ALA A 133 6.56 -16.66 -5.78
CA ALA A 133 7.24 -17.92 -5.52
C ALA A 133 8.71 -17.88 -5.98
N LEU A 134 9.00 -17.27 -7.13
CA LEU A 134 10.38 -17.07 -7.61
C LEU A 134 11.18 -16.12 -6.72
N VAL A 135 10.60 -14.99 -6.29
CA VAL A 135 11.28 -14.04 -5.38
C VAL A 135 11.71 -14.73 -4.09
N PHE A 136 10.86 -15.57 -3.54
CA PHE A 136 11.10 -16.27 -2.27
C PHE A 136 11.61 -17.70 -2.45
N ALA A 137 11.95 -18.13 -3.66
CA ALA A 137 12.45 -19.50 -3.92
C ALA A 137 13.66 -19.90 -3.04
N PRO A 138 14.66 -19.02 -2.80
CA PRO A 138 15.76 -19.34 -1.90
C PRO A 138 15.33 -19.58 -0.46
N ASP A 139 14.36 -18.79 0.04
CA ASP A 139 13.83 -18.91 1.40
C ASP A 139 12.93 -20.15 1.54
N LEU A 140 12.16 -20.48 0.49
CA LEU A 140 11.33 -21.69 0.43
C LEU A 140 12.18 -22.96 0.40
N ALA A 141 13.36 -22.92 -0.26
CA ALA A 141 14.29 -24.05 -0.29
C ALA A 141 14.94 -24.32 1.08
N ARG A 142 14.99 -23.33 1.95
CA ARG A 142 15.54 -23.40 3.31
C ARG A 142 14.46 -23.59 4.38
N LEU A 143 13.33 -24.23 4.03
CA LEU A 143 12.25 -24.56 4.96
C LEU A 143 12.80 -25.46 6.09
N GLY A 144 13.16 -24.89 7.21
CA GLY A 144 13.77 -25.55 8.36
C GLY A 144 14.85 -24.72 9.05
N GLU A 145 15.42 -23.71 8.36
CA GLU A 145 16.48 -22.85 8.93
C GLU A 145 15.96 -21.54 9.56
N GLY A 146 14.65 -21.25 9.42
CA GLY A 146 13.99 -20.13 10.09
C GLY A 146 12.62 -19.77 9.49
N PRO A 147 11.55 -19.69 10.31
CA PRO A 147 10.19 -19.39 9.83
C PRO A 147 9.96 -17.91 9.46
N ARG A 148 10.93 -17.01 9.70
CA ARG A 148 10.73 -15.56 9.60
C ARG A 148 10.40 -15.07 8.19
N ALA A 149 11.05 -15.60 7.15
CA ALA A 149 10.80 -15.18 5.77
C ALA A 149 9.38 -15.56 5.32
N LEU A 150 8.91 -16.76 5.68
CA LEU A 150 7.54 -17.21 5.37
C LEU A 150 6.48 -16.43 6.14
N GLU A 151 6.74 -16.10 7.40
CA GLU A 151 5.86 -15.26 8.19
C GLU A 151 5.78 -13.84 7.57
N GLY A 152 6.92 -13.27 7.18
CA GLY A 152 6.99 -11.99 6.48
C GLY A 152 6.22 -12.01 5.15
N LEU A 153 6.36 -13.10 4.37
CA LEU A 153 5.60 -13.32 3.14
C LEU A 153 4.09 -13.41 3.42
N ALA A 154 3.69 -14.13 4.47
CA ALA A 154 2.28 -14.25 4.85
C ALA A 154 1.68 -12.87 5.21
N TRP A 155 2.39 -12.08 6.02
CA TRP A 155 1.97 -10.72 6.32
C TRP A 155 1.89 -9.83 5.07
N ALA A 156 2.86 -9.92 4.16
CA ALA A 156 2.83 -9.18 2.89
C ALA A 156 1.64 -9.60 2.01
N ALA A 157 1.29 -10.90 1.98
CA ALA A 157 0.12 -11.40 1.26
C ALA A 157 -1.20 -10.90 1.87
N VAL A 158 -1.32 -10.91 3.21
CA VAL A 158 -2.48 -10.31 3.92
C VAL A 158 -2.60 -8.82 3.56
N SER A 159 -1.47 -8.09 3.55
CA SER A 159 -1.44 -6.69 3.14
C SER A 159 -1.95 -6.51 1.71
N ALA A 160 -1.51 -7.36 0.76
CA ALA A 160 -1.92 -7.28 -0.64
C ALA A 160 -3.43 -7.50 -0.82
N VAL A 161 -4.01 -8.49 -0.14
CA VAL A 161 -5.46 -8.77 -0.21
C VAL A 161 -6.27 -7.64 0.42
N ALA A 162 -5.86 -7.15 1.59
CA ALA A 162 -6.54 -6.05 2.28
C ALA A 162 -6.43 -4.73 1.47
N ALA A 163 -5.27 -4.47 0.85
CA ALA A 163 -5.09 -3.33 -0.06
C ALA A 163 -5.95 -3.45 -1.32
N ALA A 164 -6.10 -4.66 -1.86
CA ALA A 164 -6.98 -4.92 -2.99
C ALA A 164 -8.45 -4.59 -2.66
N LEU A 165 -8.93 -5.01 -1.49
CA LEU A 165 -10.28 -4.68 -1.01
C LEU A 165 -10.46 -3.16 -0.91
N GLY A 166 -9.50 -2.46 -0.28
CA GLY A 166 -9.54 -1.02 -0.17
C GLY A 166 -9.51 -0.29 -1.51
N THR A 167 -8.76 -0.82 -2.49
CA THR A 167 -8.70 -0.28 -3.86
C THR A 167 -10.05 -0.42 -4.56
N VAL A 168 -10.72 -1.56 -4.44
CA VAL A 168 -12.06 -1.79 -5.01
C VAL A 168 -13.09 -0.83 -4.39
N ILE A 169 -13.04 -0.64 -3.07
CA ILE A 169 -13.93 0.31 -2.39
C ILE A 169 -13.61 1.75 -2.83
N GLY A 170 -12.33 2.11 -2.97
CA GLY A 170 -11.92 3.41 -3.48
C GLY A 170 -12.45 3.69 -4.89
N ALA A 171 -12.42 2.69 -5.79
CA ALA A 171 -13.02 2.80 -7.12
C ALA A 171 -14.54 3.04 -7.05
N ARG A 172 -15.24 2.36 -6.12
CA ARG A 172 -16.66 2.60 -5.86
C ARG A 172 -16.90 4.02 -5.36
N HIS A 173 -16.10 4.52 -4.42
CA HIS A 173 -16.21 5.90 -3.93
C HIS A 173 -16.09 6.93 -5.07
N GLN A 174 -15.11 6.74 -5.94
CA GLN A 174 -14.92 7.61 -7.12
C GLN A 174 -16.14 7.55 -8.06
N ALA A 175 -16.67 6.36 -8.32
CA ALA A 175 -17.86 6.19 -9.17
C ALA A 175 -19.11 6.86 -8.57
N GLN A 176 -19.20 6.99 -7.25
CA GLN A 176 -20.28 7.69 -6.53
C GLN A 176 -20.01 9.19 -6.35
N GLY A 177 -18.90 9.71 -6.87
CA GLY A 177 -18.54 11.14 -6.78
C GLY A 177 -18.06 11.58 -5.39
N LEU A 178 -17.67 10.65 -4.51
CA LEU A 178 -17.07 11.01 -3.24
C LEU A 178 -15.70 11.65 -3.47
N ALA A 179 -15.47 12.82 -2.87
CA ALA A 179 -14.19 13.49 -2.94
C ALA A 179 -13.07 12.60 -2.38
N PRO A 180 -11.94 12.44 -3.09
CA PRO A 180 -10.83 11.64 -2.62
C PRO A 180 -10.31 12.08 -1.25
N GLU A 181 -10.29 13.38 -1.00
CA GLU A 181 -9.90 13.97 0.28
C GLU A 181 -10.77 13.45 1.44
N ALA A 182 -12.09 13.34 1.22
CA ALA A 182 -13.01 12.82 2.23
C ALA A 182 -12.76 11.33 2.49
N ALA A 183 -12.53 10.53 1.44
CA ALA A 183 -12.23 9.11 1.59
C ALA A 183 -10.90 8.87 2.34
N ILE A 184 -9.86 9.68 2.06
CA ILE A 184 -8.55 9.57 2.72
C ILE A 184 -8.64 10.07 4.17
N ALA A 185 -9.32 11.20 4.41
CA ALA A 185 -9.46 11.77 5.75
C ALA A 185 -10.17 10.82 6.70
N TRP A 186 -11.38 10.41 6.35
CA TRP A 186 -12.17 9.50 7.18
C TRP A 186 -11.60 8.09 7.21
N GLY A 187 -11.17 7.56 6.06
CA GLY A 187 -10.55 6.24 5.98
C GLY A 187 -9.27 6.17 6.81
N GLY A 188 -8.41 7.19 6.74
CA GLY A 188 -7.20 7.29 7.54
C GLY A 188 -7.49 7.32 9.05
N LEU A 189 -8.44 8.18 9.49
CA LEU A 189 -8.84 8.24 10.90
C LEU A 189 -9.40 6.91 11.39
N ILE A 190 -10.32 6.30 10.64
CA ILE A 190 -10.91 5.01 11.00
C ILE A 190 -9.82 3.94 11.09
N GLY A 191 -8.96 3.85 10.09
CA GLY A 191 -7.86 2.87 10.08
C GLY A 191 -6.87 3.08 11.21
N GLY A 192 -6.49 4.33 11.49
CA GLY A 192 -5.61 4.68 12.58
C GLY A 192 -6.22 4.37 13.94
N VAL A 193 -7.47 4.76 14.18
CA VAL A 193 -8.20 4.43 15.42
C VAL A 193 -8.35 2.91 15.56
N THR A 194 -8.67 2.19 14.48
CA THR A 194 -8.75 0.72 14.51
C THR A 194 -7.40 0.11 14.92
N ALA A 195 -6.29 0.57 14.34
CA ALA A 195 -4.95 0.07 14.68
C ALA A 195 -4.61 0.36 16.15
N LEU A 196 -4.90 1.57 16.66
CA LEU A 196 -4.68 1.91 18.08
C LEU A 196 -5.59 1.12 19.02
N THR A 197 -6.83 0.85 18.63
CA THR A 197 -7.75 -0.01 19.41
C THR A 197 -7.21 -1.44 19.47
N VAL A 198 -6.71 -1.99 18.36
CA VAL A 198 -6.06 -3.31 18.33
C VAL A 198 -4.82 -3.31 19.22
N ALA A 199 -4.00 -2.26 19.18
CA ALA A 199 -2.84 -2.11 20.07
C ALA A 199 -3.25 -2.17 21.55
N LEU A 200 -4.32 -1.44 21.93
CA LEU A 200 -4.85 -1.44 23.28
C LEU A 200 -5.32 -2.83 23.71
N LEU A 201 -6.09 -3.51 22.86
CA LEU A 201 -6.60 -4.86 23.14
C LEU A 201 -5.49 -5.91 23.27
N GLN A 202 -4.37 -5.72 22.56
CA GLN A 202 -3.18 -6.58 22.66
C GLN A 202 -2.28 -6.24 23.86
N GLY A 203 -2.59 -5.20 24.64
CA GLY A 203 -1.69 -4.70 25.68
C GLY A 203 -0.36 -4.16 25.13
N ALA A 204 -0.32 -3.77 23.86
CA ALA A 204 0.89 -3.25 23.25
C ALA A 204 1.24 -1.87 23.83
N PRO A 205 2.53 -1.59 24.14
CA PRO A 205 2.92 -0.30 24.68
C PRO A 205 2.66 0.81 23.64
N PHE A 206 1.98 1.87 24.05
CA PHE A 206 1.78 3.10 23.27
C PHE A 206 3.08 3.91 23.28
N ALA A 207 4.13 3.31 22.73
CA ALA A 207 5.44 3.94 22.65
C ALA A 207 5.53 4.92 21.47
N PHE A 208 6.43 5.90 21.60
CA PHE A 208 6.88 6.76 20.53
C PHE A 208 8.41 6.76 20.56
N ASP A 209 9.03 6.48 19.43
CA ASP A 209 10.48 6.55 19.31
C ASP A 209 10.88 7.99 18.94
N TRP A 210 11.56 8.67 19.87
CA TRP A 210 12.02 10.05 19.70
C TRP A 210 13.28 10.18 18.85
N SER A 211 13.75 9.06 18.26
CA SER A 211 14.85 9.14 17.30
C SER A 211 14.45 9.96 16.07
N TRP A 212 15.41 10.73 15.53
CA TRP A 212 15.18 11.52 14.32
C TRP A 212 14.76 10.62 13.13
N ARG A 213 15.29 9.40 13.08
CA ARG A 213 14.99 8.41 12.05
C ARG A 213 13.51 8.02 12.05
N TYR A 214 12.95 7.73 13.22
CA TYR A 214 11.54 7.41 13.37
C TYR A 214 10.66 8.63 13.08
N GLY A 215 10.98 9.78 13.66
CA GLY A 215 10.22 11.01 13.49
C GLY A 215 10.15 11.47 12.03
N LEU A 216 11.29 11.49 11.32
CA LEU A 216 11.33 11.84 9.90
C LEU A 216 10.60 10.82 9.01
N SER A 217 10.75 9.52 9.29
CA SER A 217 10.02 8.50 8.55
C SER A 217 8.50 8.61 8.77
N LEU A 218 8.07 8.88 9.99
CA LEU A 218 6.65 9.10 10.30
C LEU A 218 6.11 10.34 9.58
N ALA A 219 6.83 11.47 9.62
CA ALA A 219 6.45 12.69 8.91
C ALA A 219 6.37 12.45 7.39
N TYR A 220 7.37 11.77 6.82
CA TYR A 220 7.35 11.38 5.41
C TYR A 220 6.16 10.50 5.05
N LEU A 221 5.87 9.50 5.87
CA LEU A 221 4.79 8.57 5.62
C LEU A 221 3.42 9.22 5.78
N ALA A 222 3.23 10.11 6.76
CA ALA A 222 1.97 10.80 6.99
C ALA A 222 1.69 11.88 5.91
N LEU A 223 2.65 12.75 5.62
CA LEU A 223 2.42 13.89 4.74
C LEU A 223 2.79 13.59 3.28
N PRO A 224 4.06 13.38 2.86
CA PRO A 224 4.40 13.11 1.47
C PRO A 224 3.74 11.86 0.90
N ALA A 225 3.87 10.71 1.59
CA ALA A 225 3.42 9.43 1.03
C ALA A 225 1.91 9.20 1.15
N SER A 226 1.24 9.72 2.19
CA SER A 226 -0.20 9.49 2.38
C SER A 226 -1.08 10.65 1.95
N CYS A 227 -0.67 11.91 2.13
CA CYS A 227 -1.49 13.06 1.72
C CYS A 227 -1.10 13.58 0.34
N LEU A 228 0.14 14.07 0.20
CA LEU A 228 0.59 14.71 -1.02
C LEU A 228 0.55 13.76 -2.22
N ASN A 229 1.02 12.53 -2.06
CA ASN A 229 1.10 11.59 -3.18
C ASN A 229 -0.27 11.16 -3.71
N PHE A 230 -1.28 11.03 -2.87
CA PHE A 230 -2.63 10.81 -3.36
C PHE A 230 -3.14 11.99 -4.18
N LEU A 231 -2.88 13.24 -3.77
CA LEU A 231 -3.26 14.43 -4.54
C LEU A 231 -2.53 14.47 -5.89
N ILE A 232 -1.23 14.18 -5.91
CA ILE A 232 -0.42 14.06 -7.13
C ILE A 232 -0.99 12.96 -8.05
N TYR A 233 -1.29 11.78 -7.50
CA TYR A 233 -1.84 10.66 -8.26
C TYR A 233 -3.22 10.97 -8.85
N PHE A 234 -4.10 11.64 -8.10
CA PHE A 234 -5.40 12.05 -8.62
C PHE A 234 -5.29 13.12 -9.71
N ASP A 235 -4.32 14.05 -9.60
CA ASP A 235 -4.05 15.00 -10.69
C ASP A 235 -3.52 14.26 -11.94
N LEU A 236 -2.66 13.27 -11.75
CA LEU A 236 -2.21 12.39 -12.84
C LEU A 236 -3.39 11.65 -13.49
N VAL A 237 -4.29 11.06 -12.69
CA VAL A 237 -5.51 10.38 -13.18
C VAL A 237 -6.39 11.32 -14.00
N ARG A 238 -6.57 12.57 -13.55
CA ARG A 238 -7.35 13.57 -14.30
C ARG A 238 -6.74 13.89 -15.67
N ARG A 239 -5.41 13.93 -15.77
CA ARG A 239 -4.70 14.31 -17.01
C ARG A 239 -4.61 13.19 -18.03
N VAL A 240 -4.34 11.96 -17.60
CA VAL A 240 -4.04 10.84 -18.51
C VAL A 240 -5.07 9.71 -18.46
N GLY A 241 -6.04 9.82 -17.59
CA GLY A 241 -7.04 8.77 -17.32
C GLY A 241 -6.53 7.68 -16.36
N PRO A 242 -7.45 6.94 -15.70
CA PRO A 242 -7.09 5.99 -14.66
C PRO A 242 -6.21 4.84 -15.16
N GLY A 243 -6.45 4.35 -16.38
CA GLY A 243 -5.67 3.25 -16.95
C GLY A 243 -4.20 3.59 -17.17
N ARG A 244 -3.89 4.79 -17.68
CA ARG A 244 -2.50 5.25 -17.87
C ARG A 244 -1.84 5.63 -16.54
N ALA A 245 -2.57 6.28 -15.64
CA ALA A 245 -2.06 6.62 -14.32
C ALA A 245 -1.65 5.40 -13.52
N ALA A 246 -2.38 4.28 -13.65
CA ALA A 246 -2.10 3.04 -12.95
C ALA A 246 -0.71 2.43 -13.27
N TYR A 247 -0.10 2.79 -14.43
CA TYR A 247 1.28 2.39 -14.70
C TYR A 247 2.29 2.96 -13.70
N ALA A 248 2.00 4.09 -13.04
CA ALA A 248 2.85 4.62 -11.98
C ALA A 248 2.97 3.62 -10.82
N MET A 249 1.88 2.90 -10.50
CA MET A 249 1.85 1.87 -9.46
C MET A 249 2.78 0.68 -9.77
N THR A 250 2.99 0.38 -11.06
CA THR A 250 3.90 -0.70 -11.48
C THR A 250 5.36 -0.34 -11.22
N LEU A 251 5.70 0.95 -11.18
CA LEU A 251 7.06 1.41 -10.87
C LEU A 251 7.34 1.45 -9.36
N VAL A 252 6.32 1.52 -8.52
CA VAL A 252 6.47 1.58 -7.06
C VAL A 252 7.34 0.45 -6.51
N PRO A 253 7.08 -0.85 -6.81
CA PRO A 253 7.91 -1.94 -6.31
C PRO A 253 9.33 -1.94 -6.91
N VAL A 254 9.53 -1.41 -8.11
CA VAL A 254 10.88 -1.25 -8.70
C VAL A 254 11.70 -0.25 -7.89
N VAL A 255 11.09 0.89 -7.56
CA VAL A 255 11.72 1.91 -6.71
C VAL A 255 11.99 1.35 -5.31
N ALA A 256 11.01 0.66 -4.71
CA ALA A 256 11.17 0.04 -3.40
C ALA A 256 12.30 -0.99 -3.38
N LEU A 257 12.42 -1.82 -4.42
CA LEU A 257 13.49 -2.82 -4.55
C LEU A 257 14.86 -2.16 -4.69
N ALA A 258 14.97 -1.12 -5.50
CA ALA A 258 16.21 -0.36 -5.67
C ALA A 258 16.66 0.33 -4.36
N LEU A 259 15.71 0.92 -3.61
CA LEU A 259 15.98 1.53 -2.33
C LEU A 259 16.34 0.48 -1.26
N SER A 260 15.69 -0.67 -1.25
CA SER A 260 16.00 -1.78 -0.35
C SER A 260 17.43 -2.33 -0.61
N TRP A 261 17.83 -2.45 -1.89
CA TRP A 261 19.21 -2.80 -2.24
C TRP A 261 20.22 -1.77 -1.73
N GLY A 262 19.92 -0.48 -1.90
CA GLY A 262 20.85 0.60 -1.52
C GLY A 262 20.93 0.87 -0.01
N PHE A 263 19.86 0.66 0.74
CA PHE A 263 19.75 1.11 2.14
C PHE A 263 19.50 0.00 3.16
N GLU A 264 19.00 -1.16 2.75
CA GLU A 264 18.71 -2.29 3.64
C GLU A 264 19.72 -3.46 3.45
N GLY A 265 20.70 -3.30 2.54
CA GLY A 265 21.66 -4.36 2.24
C GLY A 265 21.05 -5.58 1.53
N LEU A 266 19.91 -5.40 0.83
CA LEU A 266 19.26 -6.48 0.08
C LEU A 266 20.20 -6.99 -1.02
N LEU A 267 20.47 -8.29 -1.03
CA LEU A 267 21.19 -8.95 -2.11
C LEU A 267 20.22 -9.28 -3.25
N LEU A 268 20.38 -8.64 -4.40
CA LEU A 268 19.58 -8.92 -5.59
C LEU A 268 20.04 -10.23 -6.23
N THR A 269 19.29 -11.29 -6.02
CA THR A 269 19.56 -12.57 -6.68
C THR A 269 18.91 -12.64 -8.08
N PRO A 270 19.43 -13.46 -9.01
CA PRO A 270 18.81 -13.67 -10.33
C PRO A 270 17.35 -14.14 -10.20
N ALA A 271 17.04 -15.01 -9.23
CA ALA A 271 15.69 -15.48 -8.97
C ALA A 271 14.75 -14.34 -8.54
N MET A 272 15.23 -13.44 -7.68
CA MET A 272 14.48 -12.26 -7.23
C MET A 272 14.18 -11.30 -8.41
N LEU A 273 15.19 -11.04 -9.25
CA LEU A 273 15.01 -10.18 -10.43
C LEU A 273 14.05 -10.80 -11.45
N ALA A 274 14.18 -12.11 -11.70
CA ALA A 274 13.25 -12.83 -12.58
C ALA A 274 11.81 -12.79 -12.01
N GLY A 275 11.64 -13.10 -10.71
CA GLY A 275 10.35 -13.05 -10.04
C GLY A 275 9.73 -11.64 -10.04
N ALA A 276 10.52 -10.60 -9.80
CA ALA A 276 10.08 -9.21 -9.92
C ALA A 276 9.59 -8.90 -11.34
N GLY A 277 10.34 -9.31 -12.37
CA GLY A 277 9.93 -9.17 -13.78
C GLY A 277 8.61 -9.87 -14.07
N VAL A 278 8.42 -11.08 -13.58
CA VAL A 278 7.16 -11.86 -13.75
C VAL A 278 5.98 -11.16 -13.06
N ILE A 279 6.15 -10.65 -11.81
CA ILE A 279 5.10 -9.89 -11.10
C ILE A 279 4.73 -8.63 -11.90
N LEU A 280 5.72 -7.87 -12.35
CA LEU A 280 5.49 -6.65 -13.13
C LEU A 280 4.79 -6.93 -14.45
N CYS A 281 5.15 -8.00 -15.15
CA CYS A 281 4.46 -8.45 -16.37
C CYS A 281 2.98 -8.81 -16.06
N GLY A 282 2.73 -9.52 -14.97
CA GLY A 282 1.38 -9.83 -14.50
C GLY A 282 0.53 -8.58 -14.23
N ASN A 283 1.09 -7.60 -13.51
CA ASN A 283 0.45 -6.33 -13.22
C ASN A 283 0.14 -5.54 -14.52
N LEU A 284 1.12 -5.45 -15.44
CA LEU A 284 0.95 -4.77 -16.72
C LEU A 284 -0.12 -5.43 -17.59
N LEU A 285 -0.20 -6.78 -17.57
CA LEU A 285 -1.20 -7.52 -18.31
C LEU A 285 -2.63 -7.21 -17.84
N VAL A 286 -2.82 -7.07 -16.53
CA VAL A 286 -4.12 -6.70 -15.94
C VAL A 286 -4.50 -5.25 -16.28
N LEU A 287 -3.53 -4.35 -16.37
CA LEU A 287 -3.76 -2.93 -16.66
C LEU A 287 -4.04 -2.65 -18.15
N ARG A 288 -3.60 -3.52 -19.06
CA ARG A 288 -3.90 -3.39 -20.50
C ARG A 288 -5.38 -3.68 -20.74
N ARG A 289 -6.11 -2.69 -21.27
CA ARG A 289 -7.51 -2.82 -21.73
C ARG A 289 -7.61 -3.66 -23.00
#